data_443a237d76f7f0c7545771c95a823347
#
_entry.id   443a237d76f7f0c7545771c95a823347
#
_cell.length_a   1.000
_cell.length_b   1.000
_cell.length_c   1.000
_cell.angle_alpha   90.00
_cell.angle_beta   90.00
_cell.angle_gamma   90.00
#
_symmetry.space_group_name_H-M   'P 1'
#
loop_
_entity.id
_entity.type
_entity.pdbx_description
1 polymer ?
#
loop_
_entity_poly.entity_id
_entity_poly.type
_entity_poly.pdbx_seq_one_letter_code
_entity_poly.pdbx_strand_id
1 'polypeptide(L)'
;MEQRIRLKSLLSEEHVIRYIYPNFDNEWFEAQRYPEFVEMGRLEWIKKGRMGYITTYSDIKDVLGNVDLDFENLHPIKKKFVSQYIKDGLIEYPIVVKFSDTDYDLVAGNTRVAGLVKYGYDPKLWVVDIS
;
A
#
# COMPACT_ATOMS: atom_id res chain seq x y z
N MET A 1 -15.38 30.29 -1.20
CA MET A 1 -15.68 28.85 -1.12
C MET A 1 -15.31 28.14 -2.40
N GLU A 2 -15.88 28.56 -3.49
CA GLU A 2 -15.62 27.97 -4.79
C GLU A 2 -14.14 28.06 -5.17
N GLN A 3 -13.54 29.23 -4.98
CA GLN A 3 -12.14 29.47 -5.25
C GLN A 3 -11.25 28.55 -4.40
N ARG A 4 -11.65 28.32 -3.16
CA ARG A 4 -10.93 27.43 -2.26
C ARG A 4 -10.97 25.97 -2.72
N ILE A 5 -12.14 25.53 -3.20
CA ILE A 5 -12.32 24.19 -3.76
C ILE A 5 -11.47 24.03 -5.00
N ARG A 6 -11.48 25.06 -5.87
CA ARG A 6 -10.66 25.06 -7.08
C ARG A 6 -9.17 24.95 -6.75
N LEU A 7 -8.70 25.72 -5.79
CA LEU A 7 -7.30 25.70 -5.38
C LEU A 7 -6.92 24.33 -4.82
N LYS A 8 -7.78 23.73 -4.03
CA LYS A 8 -7.58 22.39 -3.51
C LYS A 8 -7.50 21.36 -4.62
N SER A 9 -8.35 21.46 -5.61
CA SER A 9 -8.33 20.60 -6.78
C SER A 9 -7.05 20.75 -7.58
N LEU A 10 -6.60 21.98 -7.79
CA LEU A 10 -5.34 22.27 -8.49
C LEU A 10 -4.14 21.69 -7.72
N LEU A 11 -4.14 21.84 -6.40
CA LEU A 11 -3.08 21.29 -5.57
C LEU A 11 -3.06 19.76 -5.66
N SER A 12 -4.23 19.13 -5.69
CA SER A 12 -4.33 17.68 -5.86
C SER A 12 -3.80 17.24 -7.22
N GLU A 13 -4.08 18.01 -8.27
CA GLU A 13 -3.58 17.71 -9.61
C GLU A 13 -2.08 17.91 -9.71
N GLU A 14 -1.55 18.97 -9.09
CA GLU A 14 -0.12 19.26 -9.08
C GLU A 14 0.65 18.30 -8.17
N HIS A 15 0.03 17.90 -7.08
CA HIS A 15 0.64 17.02 -6.09
C HIS A 15 0.31 15.57 -6.41
N VAL A 16 0.84 15.09 -7.52
CA VAL A 16 0.69 13.69 -7.92
C VAL A 16 1.64 12.83 -7.13
N ILE A 17 1.13 11.78 -6.55
CA ILE A 17 1.96 10.79 -5.85
C ILE A 17 2.54 9.81 -6.87
N ARG A 18 3.86 9.73 -6.89
CA ARG A 18 4.59 8.77 -7.71
C ARG A 18 4.91 7.57 -6.84
N TYR A 19 4.62 6.38 -7.34
CA TYR A 19 4.87 5.14 -6.63
C TYR A 19 6.15 4.49 -7.13
N ILE A 20 6.91 3.94 -6.20
CA ILE A 20 8.09 3.14 -6.53
C ILE A 20 7.81 1.68 -6.20
N TYR A 21 8.43 0.79 -6.97
CA TYR A 21 8.25 -0.64 -6.81
C TYR A 21 8.73 -1.11 -5.45
N PRO A 22 8.04 -2.10 -4.85
CA PRO A 22 8.44 -2.63 -3.56
C PRO A 22 9.80 -3.30 -3.64
N ASN A 23 10.55 -3.23 -2.56
CA ASN A 23 11.74 -4.04 -2.39
C ASN A 23 11.34 -5.34 -1.69
N PHE A 24 11.08 -6.40 -2.47
CA PHE A 24 10.59 -7.67 -1.95
C PHE A 24 11.60 -8.35 -1.03
N ASP A 25 12.87 -8.13 -1.24
CA ASP A 25 13.91 -8.66 -0.37
C ASP A 25 13.82 -8.06 1.04
N ASN A 26 13.64 -6.74 1.13
CA ASN A 26 13.45 -6.05 2.41
C ASN A 26 12.14 -6.43 3.08
N GLU A 27 11.13 -6.81 2.31
CA GLU A 27 9.80 -7.15 2.83
C GLU A 27 9.65 -8.65 3.13
N TRP A 28 10.72 -9.43 2.99
CA TRP A 28 10.70 -10.85 3.29
C TRP A 28 10.28 -11.12 4.75
N PHE A 29 10.73 -10.28 5.68
CA PHE A 29 10.36 -10.41 7.09
C PHE A 29 8.84 -10.36 7.26
N GLU A 30 8.17 -9.43 6.61
CA GLU A 30 6.72 -9.31 6.67
C GLU A 30 6.01 -10.47 5.98
N ALA A 31 6.55 -10.93 4.86
CA ALA A 31 6.00 -12.06 4.11
C ALA A 31 6.01 -13.36 4.94
N GLN A 32 6.99 -13.52 5.82
CA GLN A 32 7.12 -14.72 6.65
C GLN A 32 5.98 -14.91 7.65
N ARG A 33 5.11 -13.93 7.84
CA ARG A 33 3.89 -14.08 8.62
C ARG A 33 2.88 -15.02 7.94
N TYR A 34 3.06 -15.30 6.66
CA TYR A 34 2.17 -16.14 5.88
C TYR A 34 2.85 -17.48 5.60
N PRO A 35 2.22 -18.61 6.04
CA PRO A 35 2.79 -19.94 5.81
C PRO A 35 3.08 -20.22 4.34
N GLU A 36 2.26 -19.73 3.45
CA GLU A 36 2.42 -19.93 2.00
C GLU A 36 3.75 -19.36 1.51
N PHE A 37 4.15 -18.20 2.00
CA PHE A 37 5.43 -17.59 1.60
C PHE A 37 6.61 -18.28 2.28
N VAL A 38 6.47 -18.70 3.54
CA VAL A 38 7.51 -19.46 4.23
C VAL A 38 7.77 -20.76 3.47
N GLU A 39 6.72 -21.44 3.04
CA GLU A 39 6.83 -22.70 2.31
C GLU A 39 7.52 -22.54 0.96
N MET A 40 7.18 -21.48 0.22
CA MET A 40 7.81 -21.25 -1.09
C MET A 40 9.24 -20.73 -0.99
N GLY A 41 9.58 -20.06 0.09
CA GLY A 41 10.92 -19.52 0.35
C GLY A 41 11.15 -18.12 -0.21
N ARG A 42 12.25 -17.53 0.26
CA ARG A 42 12.58 -16.12 -0.04
C ARG A 42 12.76 -15.83 -1.53
N LEU A 43 13.47 -16.70 -2.25
CA LEU A 43 13.72 -16.46 -3.67
C LEU A 43 12.43 -16.49 -4.49
N GLU A 44 11.54 -17.44 -4.17
CA GLU A 44 10.25 -17.53 -4.85
C GLU A 44 9.34 -16.35 -4.47
N TRP A 45 9.39 -15.90 -3.23
CA TRP A 45 8.70 -14.68 -2.81
C TRP A 45 9.12 -13.48 -3.67
N ILE A 46 10.43 -13.28 -3.84
CA ILE A 46 10.96 -12.18 -4.64
C ILE A 46 10.49 -12.29 -6.09
N LYS A 47 10.56 -13.50 -6.65
CA LYS A 47 10.15 -13.77 -8.03
C LYS A 47 8.67 -13.50 -8.24
N LYS A 48 7.82 -14.03 -7.38
CA LYS A 48 6.36 -13.80 -7.45
C LYS A 48 6.01 -12.33 -7.22
N GLY A 49 6.73 -11.68 -6.33
CA GLY A 49 6.56 -10.24 -6.09
C GLY A 49 6.79 -9.44 -7.37
N ARG A 50 7.85 -9.71 -8.09
CA ARG A 50 8.18 -9.03 -9.34
C ARG A 50 7.17 -9.29 -10.46
N MET A 51 6.46 -10.39 -10.39
CA MET A 51 5.42 -10.77 -11.36
C MET A 51 4.05 -10.19 -11.02
N GLY A 52 3.95 -9.42 -9.95
CA GLY A 52 2.69 -8.85 -9.49
C GLY A 52 2.13 -7.76 -10.40
N TYR A 53 1.05 -7.18 -9.97
CA TYR A 53 0.36 -6.15 -10.72
C TYR A 53 -0.24 -5.11 -9.78
N ILE A 54 -0.68 -3.99 -10.36
CA ILE A 54 -1.22 -2.86 -9.61
C ILE A 54 -2.74 -2.97 -9.53
N THR A 55 -3.30 -2.73 -8.34
CA THR A 55 -4.71 -2.46 -8.15
C THR A 55 -4.87 -1.21 -7.28
N THR A 56 -6.10 -0.80 -7.00
CA THR A 56 -6.38 0.29 -6.08
C THR A 56 -7.07 -0.24 -4.84
N TYR A 57 -6.90 0.50 -3.74
CA TYR A 57 -7.58 0.17 -2.49
C TYR A 57 -9.11 0.12 -2.70
N SER A 58 -9.68 1.08 -3.42
CA SER A 58 -11.12 1.13 -3.66
C SER A 58 -11.65 -0.11 -4.38
N ASP A 59 -10.84 -0.73 -5.24
CA ASP A 59 -11.26 -1.92 -6.00
C ASP A 59 -11.34 -3.18 -5.14
N ILE A 60 -10.52 -3.28 -4.09
CA ILE A 60 -10.43 -4.50 -3.28
C ILE A 60 -10.74 -4.30 -1.81
N LYS A 61 -11.13 -3.10 -1.38
CA LYS A 61 -11.34 -2.80 0.04
C LYS A 61 -12.30 -3.76 0.74
N ASP A 62 -13.32 -4.26 0.03
CA ASP A 62 -14.33 -5.14 0.63
C ASP A 62 -13.84 -6.57 0.85
N VAL A 63 -12.73 -6.94 0.23
CA VAL A 63 -12.11 -8.28 0.35
C VAL A 63 -10.68 -8.22 0.89
N LEU A 64 -10.24 -7.03 1.30
CA LEU A 64 -8.89 -6.81 1.83
C LEU A 64 -8.90 -6.93 3.36
N GLY A 65 -8.19 -7.92 3.87
CA GLY A 65 -7.95 -8.11 5.29
C GLY A 65 -6.64 -7.52 5.76
N ASN A 66 -6.45 -7.54 7.06
CA ASN A 66 -5.22 -7.11 7.72
C ASN A 66 -4.87 -5.64 7.49
N VAL A 67 -5.89 -4.78 7.39
CA VAL A 67 -5.71 -3.34 7.23
C VAL A 67 -6.34 -2.59 8.39
N ASP A 68 -5.62 -1.62 8.93
CA ASP A 68 -6.08 -0.72 9.98
C ASP A 68 -5.94 0.72 9.47
N LEU A 69 -7.07 1.37 9.20
CA LEU A 69 -7.09 2.73 8.66
C LEU A 69 -7.01 3.82 9.73
N ASP A 70 -6.95 3.46 11.00
CA ASP A 70 -6.85 4.44 12.10
C ASP A 70 -5.45 5.02 12.18
N PHE A 71 -5.15 5.92 11.25
CA PHE A 71 -3.83 6.52 11.09
C PHE A 71 -3.33 7.19 12.37
N GLU A 72 -4.24 7.83 13.11
CA GLU A 72 -3.86 8.59 14.32
C GLU A 72 -3.30 7.70 15.43
N ASN A 73 -3.72 6.45 15.48
CA ASN A 73 -3.29 5.49 16.50
C ASN A 73 -2.18 4.55 16.04
N LEU A 74 -1.63 4.79 14.84
CA LEU A 74 -0.50 4.01 14.34
C LEU A 74 0.83 4.52 14.94
N HIS A 75 1.90 3.77 14.69
CA HIS A 75 3.22 4.08 15.24
C HIS A 75 3.67 5.51 14.89
N PRO A 76 4.01 6.36 15.88
CA PRO A 76 4.29 7.79 15.63
C PRO A 76 5.41 8.04 14.62
N ILE A 77 6.47 7.25 14.66
CA ILE A 77 7.62 7.40 13.75
C ILE A 77 7.19 7.05 12.32
N LYS A 78 6.45 5.95 12.15
CA LYS A 78 5.94 5.54 10.83
C LYS A 78 4.97 6.56 10.26
N LYS A 79 4.11 7.13 11.09
CA LYS A 79 3.19 8.21 10.66
C LYS A 79 3.96 9.41 10.13
N LYS A 80 5.01 9.80 10.85
CA LYS A 80 5.83 10.94 10.45
C LYS A 80 6.49 10.71 9.09
N PHE A 81 7.08 9.54 8.88
CA PHE A 81 7.70 9.21 7.60
C PHE A 81 6.69 9.14 6.46
N VAL A 82 5.54 8.51 6.70
CA VAL A 82 4.49 8.41 5.67
C VAL A 82 3.94 9.79 5.32
N SER A 83 3.69 10.65 6.31
CA SER A 83 3.26 12.03 6.06
C SER A 83 4.27 12.77 5.19
N GLN A 84 5.56 12.58 5.44
CA GLN A 84 6.62 13.20 4.65
C GLN A 84 6.65 12.64 3.22
N TYR A 85 6.51 11.33 3.03
CA TYR A 85 6.47 10.73 1.70
C TYR A 85 5.30 11.25 0.87
N ILE A 86 4.13 11.37 1.50
CA ILE A 86 2.94 11.91 0.81
C ILE A 86 3.19 13.37 0.43
N LYS A 87 3.75 14.16 1.33
CA LYS A 87 4.09 15.56 1.07
C LYS A 87 5.10 15.70 -0.07
N ASP A 88 6.09 14.82 -0.10
CA ASP A 88 7.11 14.82 -1.15
C ASP A 88 6.60 14.23 -2.46
N GLY A 89 5.46 13.54 -2.44
CA GLY A 89 4.86 12.95 -3.63
C GLY A 89 5.57 11.69 -4.11
N LEU A 90 6.22 10.96 -3.22
CA LEU A 90 6.94 9.73 -3.58
C LEU A 90 6.75 8.68 -2.48
N ILE A 91 6.19 7.53 -2.83
CA ILE A 91 5.89 6.49 -1.85
C ILE A 91 6.06 5.10 -2.48
N GLU A 92 6.52 4.14 -1.68
CA GLU A 92 6.62 2.76 -2.12
C GLU A 92 5.24 2.11 -2.11
N TYR A 93 4.93 1.30 -3.13
CA TYR A 93 3.67 0.55 -3.16
C TYR A 93 3.51 -0.28 -1.89
N PRO A 94 2.37 -0.19 -1.21
CA PRO A 94 2.00 -1.22 -0.23
C PRO A 94 1.82 -2.56 -0.94
N ILE A 95 2.12 -3.65 -0.25
CA ILE A 95 2.07 -4.99 -0.82
C ILE A 95 0.85 -5.74 -0.29
N VAL A 96 0.12 -6.35 -1.20
CA VAL A 96 -1.07 -7.15 -0.92
C VAL A 96 -0.86 -8.54 -1.49
N VAL A 97 -1.28 -9.57 -0.77
CA VAL A 97 -1.35 -10.93 -1.30
C VAL A 97 -2.78 -11.26 -1.69
N LYS A 98 -2.93 -11.91 -2.84
CA LYS A 98 -4.22 -12.43 -3.30
C LYS A 98 -4.24 -13.94 -3.15
N PHE A 99 -5.11 -14.43 -2.27
CA PHE A 99 -5.35 -15.87 -2.08
C PHE A 99 -6.44 -16.39 -2.99
N SER A 100 -7.45 -15.55 -3.25
CA SER A 100 -8.57 -15.83 -4.15
C SER A 100 -9.20 -14.50 -4.57
N ASP A 101 -10.22 -14.56 -5.44
CA ASP A 101 -10.94 -13.35 -5.86
C ASP A 101 -11.63 -12.63 -4.71
N THR A 102 -11.91 -13.33 -3.62
CA THR A 102 -12.61 -12.78 -2.45
C THR A 102 -11.74 -12.73 -1.20
N ASP A 103 -10.44 -12.98 -1.30
CA ASP A 103 -9.56 -13.05 -0.14
C ASP A 103 -8.20 -12.44 -0.46
N TYR A 104 -7.99 -11.22 0.01
CA TYR A 104 -6.75 -10.48 -0.09
C TYR A 104 -6.31 -10.05 1.31
N ASP A 105 -5.00 -9.99 1.54
CA ASP A 105 -4.43 -9.48 2.79
C ASP A 105 -3.33 -8.46 2.53
N LEU A 106 -3.28 -7.44 3.39
CA LEU A 106 -2.20 -6.46 3.35
C LEU A 106 -0.97 -7.04 4.04
N VAL A 107 0.07 -7.26 3.25
CA VAL A 107 1.34 -7.85 3.73
C VAL A 107 2.22 -6.78 4.37
N ALA A 108 2.35 -5.64 3.72
CA ALA A 108 3.22 -4.55 4.17
C ALA A 108 2.66 -3.21 3.72
N GLY A 109 2.90 -2.18 4.52
CA GLY A 109 2.54 -0.81 4.17
C GLY A 109 1.22 -0.33 4.75
N ASN A 110 0.78 -0.88 5.87
CA ASN A 110 -0.46 -0.44 6.51
C ASN A 110 -0.48 1.06 6.79
N THR A 111 0.61 1.61 7.32
CA THR A 111 0.67 3.04 7.63
C THR A 111 0.59 3.88 6.35
N ARG A 112 1.17 3.41 5.25
CA ARG A 112 1.07 4.07 3.95
C ARG A 112 -0.35 4.08 3.42
N VAL A 113 -1.06 2.94 3.51
CA VAL A 113 -2.47 2.85 3.11
C VAL A 113 -3.32 3.81 3.95
N ALA A 114 -3.20 3.71 5.26
CA ALA A 114 -3.97 4.55 6.18
C ALA A 114 -3.71 6.04 5.96
N GLY A 115 -2.45 6.42 5.77
CA GLY A 115 -2.08 7.82 5.52
C GLY A 115 -2.62 8.33 4.19
N LEU A 116 -2.49 7.54 3.13
CA LEU A 116 -3.01 7.92 1.81
C LEU A 116 -4.53 8.13 1.85
N VAL A 117 -5.26 7.21 2.48
CA VAL A 117 -6.72 7.32 2.64
C VAL A 117 -7.07 8.57 3.45
N LYS A 118 -6.36 8.81 4.55
CA LYS A 118 -6.59 9.98 5.38
C LYS A 118 -6.47 11.28 4.60
N TYR A 119 -5.48 11.36 3.72
CA TYR A 119 -5.23 12.57 2.94
C TYR A 119 -6.00 12.64 1.62
N GLY A 120 -6.97 11.74 1.43
CA GLY A 120 -7.92 11.81 0.32
C GLY A 120 -7.46 11.13 -0.96
N TYR A 121 -6.44 10.30 -0.89
CA TYR A 121 -5.97 9.52 -2.04
C TYR A 121 -6.61 8.13 -2.03
N ASP A 122 -6.68 7.54 -3.21
CA ASP A 122 -7.01 6.12 -3.37
C ASP A 122 -5.69 5.35 -3.56
N PRO A 123 -5.20 4.66 -2.52
CA PRO A 123 -3.89 4.03 -2.60
C PRO A 123 -3.78 3.04 -3.74
N LYS A 124 -2.70 3.11 -4.49
CA LYS A 124 -2.30 2.04 -5.42
C LYS A 124 -1.55 0.99 -4.64
N LEU A 125 -1.88 -0.25 -4.90
CA LEU A 125 -1.37 -1.41 -4.19
C LEU A 125 -0.70 -2.37 -5.17
N TRP A 126 0.37 -3.00 -4.73
CA TRP A 126 1.05 -4.03 -5.51
C TRP A 126 0.56 -5.40 -5.06
N VAL A 127 -0.02 -6.17 -5.99
CA VAL A 127 -0.61 -7.47 -5.69
C VAL A 127 0.35 -8.59 -6.04
N VAL A 128 0.63 -9.43 -5.05
CA VAL A 128 1.33 -10.70 -5.24
C VAL A 128 0.26 -11.79 -5.29
N ASP A 129 0.06 -12.36 -6.47
CA ASP A 129 -1.03 -13.31 -6.71
C ASP A 129 -0.52 -14.74 -6.54
N ILE A 130 -1.08 -15.45 -5.55
CA ILE A 130 -0.82 -16.86 -5.28
C ILE A 130 -2.08 -17.72 -5.38
N SER A 131 -3.13 -17.14 -5.96
CA SER A 131 -4.39 -17.85 -6.15
C SER A 131 -4.28 -18.98 -7.17
#